data_492407e4e08975c097c32a3f66045355
#
_entry.id   492407e4e08975c097c32a3f66045355
#
_cell.length_a   1.000
_cell.length_b   1.000
_cell.length_c   1.000
_cell.angle_alpha   90.00
_cell.angle_beta   90.00
_cell.angle_gamma   90.00
#
_symmetry.space_group_name_H-M   'P 1'
#
loop_
_entity.id
_entity.type
_entity.pdbx_description
1 polymer ?
#
loop_
_entity_poly.entity_id
_entity_poly.type
_entity_poly.pdbx_seq_one_letter_code
_entity_poly.pdbx_strand_id
1 'polypeptide(L)'
;MIEQQKKYRWVIVVIAVLSLMISNGLAIGGLPPFYKPIREEFVAIGAIDASWAETFIGNSANITFLISGISSLIGGWFISRSGLRPVMLLGCVLLGGGLLIHSQASSAEVVYAARGLMGASLGFIGVAPCVVLVSKWFDKGRGTALGIVLTGTSLGGAAIPLVAAPLIARYGWRYTMVALTSTVWLILFPAIAFLVREPSLKTSEPADIAANDGMTIGEAVRTPLFWAFGACAALVFYPIFVTSQQFILYLQSPKIGVSAETAAFAQSALFAISIGGKFLAGTLSDKFRAIRVMVGCSLLMFAASLVLLGLTADNSLYFLLPFAIGYGGTFVLLQRLAADFFGRREIGKILGLITLIEVTGAAIGGRITGYLADRNGGDYTYAFFGVTIASALAFLATLAIFALHKKRLENAL
;
A
#
# COMPACT_ATOMS: atom_id res chain seq x y z
N MET A 1 -6.86 37.00 -6.91
CA MET A 1 -6.46 35.76 -7.60
C MET A 1 -5.45 34.93 -6.81
N ILE A 2 -4.31 35.46 -6.40
CA ILE A 2 -3.25 34.72 -5.70
C ILE A 2 -3.72 34.11 -4.36
N GLU A 3 -4.51 34.83 -3.58
CA GLU A 3 -5.02 34.36 -2.28
C GLU A 3 -6.09 33.27 -2.42
N GLN A 4 -6.94 33.37 -3.44
CA GLN A 4 -7.92 32.33 -3.78
C GLN A 4 -7.23 31.03 -4.23
N GLN A 5 -6.14 31.11 -5.00
CA GLN A 5 -5.33 29.96 -5.39
C GLN A 5 -4.61 29.35 -4.18
N LYS A 6 -4.12 30.15 -3.24
CA LYS A 6 -3.52 29.67 -1.99
C LYS A 6 -4.49 28.88 -1.11
N LYS A 7 -5.77 29.24 -1.09
CA LYS A 7 -6.80 28.47 -0.38
C LYS A 7 -7.19 27.20 -1.14
N TYR A 8 -7.30 27.29 -2.47
CA TYR A 8 -7.72 26.16 -3.31
C TYR A 8 -6.75 24.97 -3.29
N ARG A 9 -5.44 25.21 -3.11
CA ARG A 9 -4.45 24.11 -2.98
C ARG A 9 -4.78 23.12 -1.85
N TRP A 10 -5.41 23.59 -0.75
CA TRP A 10 -5.82 22.70 0.33
C TRP A 10 -7.06 21.88 -0.02
N VAL A 11 -7.93 22.40 -0.89
CA VAL A 11 -9.03 21.61 -1.47
C VAL A 11 -8.46 20.45 -2.28
N ILE A 12 -7.41 20.70 -3.05
CA ILE A 12 -6.70 19.66 -3.81
C ILE A 12 -6.09 18.60 -2.87
N VAL A 13 -5.51 19.00 -1.73
CA VAL A 13 -5.01 18.07 -0.71
C VAL A 13 -6.14 17.18 -0.19
N VAL A 14 -7.29 17.77 0.16
CA VAL A 14 -8.46 17.01 0.64
C VAL A 14 -8.94 16.00 -0.41
N ILE A 15 -9.04 16.42 -1.68
CA ILE A 15 -9.43 15.52 -2.77
C ILE A 15 -8.43 14.37 -2.94
N ALA A 16 -7.14 14.67 -2.86
CA ALA A 16 -6.09 13.64 -2.95
C ALA A 16 -6.15 12.67 -1.76
N VAL A 17 -6.41 13.16 -0.52
CA VAL A 17 -6.64 12.30 0.66
C VAL A 17 -7.86 11.41 0.44
N LEU A 18 -8.99 11.97 0.00
CA LEU A 18 -10.22 11.21 -0.30
C LEU A 18 -9.98 10.18 -1.40
N SER A 19 -9.25 10.56 -2.45
CA SER A 19 -8.90 9.64 -3.54
C SER A 19 -8.11 8.44 -3.02
N LEU A 20 -7.07 8.68 -2.22
CA LEU A 20 -6.28 7.60 -1.61
C LEU A 20 -7.07 6.80 -0.58
N MET A 21 -7.90 7.47 0.25
CA MET A 21 -8.71 6.79 1.24
C MET A 21 -9.71 5.82 0.59
N ILE A 22 -10.43 6.28 -0.43
CA ILE A 22 -11.43 5.46 -1.11
C ILE A 22 -10.75 4.41 -2.00
N SER A 23 -9.78 4.78 -2.84
CA SER A 23 -9.18 3.84 -3.79
C SER A 23 -8.36 2.75 -3.10
N ASN A 24 -7.46 3.11 -2.19
CA ASN A 24 -6.66 2.12 -1.44
C ASN A 24 -7.52 1.39 -0.40
N GLY A 25 -8.49 2.06 0.21
CA GLY A 25 -9.44 1.43 1.13
C GLY A 25 -10.24 0.34 0.45
N LEU A 26 -10.83 0.61 -0.70
CA LEU A 26 -11.69 -0.36 -1.40
C LEU A 26 -10.92 -1.39 -2.24
N ALA A 27 -9.73 -1.07 -2.73
CA ALA A 27 -8.96 -2.00 -3.57
C ALA A 27 -7.96 -2.86 -2.77
N ILE A 28 -7.51 -2.41 -1.59
CA ILE A 28 -6.44 -3.06 -0.83
C ILE A 28 -6.82 -3.23 0.65
N GLY A 29 -6.76 -2.15 1.44
CA GLY A 29 -6.76 -2.22 2.91
C GLY A 29 -8.09 -2.61 3.53
N GLY A 30 -9.20 -2.35 2.87
CA GLY A 30 -10.54 -2.64 3.35
C GLY A 30 -11.14 -3.95 2.87
N LEU A 31 -10.42 -4.71 2.04
CA LEU A 31 -10.92 -5.99 1.49
C LEU A 31 -10.78 -7.21 2.41
N PRO A 32 -9.85 -7.28 3.35
CA PRO A 32 -9.66 -8.47 4.17
C PRO A 32 -10.93 -8.99 4.86
N PRO A 33 -11.88 -8.17 5.38
CA PRO A 33 -13.15 -8.68 5.94
C PRO A 33 -14.01 -9.48 4.96
N PHE A 34 -13.85 -9.26 3.64
CA PHE A 34 -14.59 -9.96 2.59
C PHE A 34 -14.00 -11.33 2.26
N TYR A 35 -12.75 -11.60 2.63
CA TYR A 35 -12.05 -12.81 2.20
C TYR A 35 -12.69 -14.10 2.69
N LYS A 36 -13.02 -14.18 3.99
CA LYS A 36 -13.65 -15.36 4.58
C LYS A 36 -15.03 -15.63 3.97
N PRO A 37 -15.97 -14.68 3.92
CA PRO A 37 -17.28 -14.89 3.30
C PRO A 37 -17.21 -15.30 1.82
N ILE A 38 -16.32 -14.68 1.04
CA ILE A 38 -16.14 -15.05 -0.38
C ILE A 38 -15.63 -16.48 -0.49
N ARG A 39 -14.59 -16.83 0.27
CA ARG A 39 -14.03 -18.17 0.28
C ARG A 39 -15.06 -19.24 0.63
N GLU A 40 -15.80 -19.04 1.72
CA GLU A 40 -16.81 -19.99 2.19
C GLU A 40 -17.92 -20.19 1.17
N GLU A 41 -18.43 -19.11 0.56
CA GLU A 41 -19.43 -19.20 -0.49
C GLU A 41 -18.91 -19.93 -1.73
N PHE A 42 -17.69 -19.60 -2.18
CA PHE A 42 -17.12 -20.19 -3.41
C PHE A 42 -16.79 -21.67 -3.25
N VAL A 43 -16.40 -22.11 -2.06
CA VAL A 43 -16.27 -23.54 -1.75
C VAL A 43 -17.64 -24.21 -1.72
N ALA A 44 -18.64 -23.60 -1.09
CA ALA A 44 -19.98 -24.15 -0.96
C ALA A 44 -20.69 -24.35 -2.30
N ILE A 45 -20.50 -23.44 -3.27
CA ILE A 45 -21.06 -23.55 -4.61
C ILE A 45 -20.18 -24.36 -5.59
N GLY A 46 -19.04 -24.90 -5.12
CA GLY A 46 -18.10 -25.66 -5.96
C GLY A 46 -17.33 -24.83 -6.99
N ALA A 47 -17.29 -23.50 -6.84
CA ALA A 47 -16.55 -22.62 -7.73
C ALA A 47 -15.04 -22.70 -7.50
N ILE A 48 -14.60 -23.11 -6.33
CA ILE A 48 -13.23 -23.42 -5.97
C ILE A 48 -13.19 -24.70 -5.10
N ASP A 49 -12.10 -25.45 -5.20
CA ASP A 49 -11.85 -26.58 -4.31
C ASP A 49 -11.33 -26.09 -2.95
N ALA A 50 -11.79 -26.72 -1.86
CA ALA A 50 -11.39 -26.37 -0.51
C ALA A 50 -9.88 -26.50 -0.27
N SER A 51 -9.20 -27.40 -1.02
CA SER A 51 -7.77 -27.66 -0.86
C SER A 51 -6.85 -26.49 -1.29
N TRP A 52 -7.37 -25.52 -2.04
CA TRP A 52 -6.62 -24.33 -2.46
C TRP A 52 -7.34 -23.00 -2.23
N ALA A 53 -8.33 -23.02 -1.35
CA ALA A 53 -9.19 -21.87 -1.09
C ALA A 53 -8.44 -20.67 -0.48
N GLU A 54 -7.44 -20.90 0.37
CA GLU A 54 -6.59 -19.84 0.92
C GLU A 54 -5.61 -19.30 -0.13
N THR A 55 -5.08 -20.16 -0.98
CA THR A 55 -4.26 -19.76 -2.14
C THR A 55 -5.05 -18.90 -3.11
N PHE A 56 -6.34 -19.19 -3.34
CA PHE A 56 -7.25 -18.37 -4.14
C PHE A 56 -7.34 -16.94 -3.59
N ILE A 57 -7.53 -16.77 -2.29
CA ILE A 57 -7.57 -15.46 -1.63
C ILE A 57 -6.21 -14.74 -1.78
N GLY A 58 -5.11 -15.42 -1.49
CA GLY A 58 -3.76 -14.87 -1.66
C GLY A 58 -3.49 -14.40 -3.09
N ASN A 59 -3.84 -15.21 -4.09
CA ASN A 59 -3.68 -14.87 -5.51
C ASN A 59 -4.56 -13.68 -5.90
N SER A 60 -5.80 -13.59 -5.39
CA SER A 60 -6.70 -12.48 -5.68
C SER A 60 -6.11 -11.15 -5.20
N ALA A 61 -5.52 -11.11 -4.01
CA ALA A 61 -4.82 -9.94 -3.50
C ALA A 61 -3.58 -9.61 -4.33
N ASN A 62 -2.76 -10.63 -4.69
CA ASN A 62 -1.55 -10.47 -5.50
C ASN A 62 -1.84 -9.82 -6.86
N ILE A 63 -2.90 -10.26 -7.56
CA ILE A 63 -3.31 -9.70 -8.85
C ILE A 63 -3.53 -8.20 -8.73
N THR A 64 -4.23 -7.75 -7.69
CA THR A 64 -4.46 -6.31 -7.47
C THR A 64 -3.14 -5.55 -7.35
N PHE A 65 -2.20 -6.05 -6.56
CA PHE A 65 -0.91 -5.40 -6.35
C PHE A 65 -0.05 -5.38 -7.62
N LEU A 66 0.12 -6.53 -8.28
CA LEU A 66 0.94 -6.63 -9.48
C LEU A 66 0.41 -5.72 -10.60
N ILE A 67 -0.90 -5.74 -10.84
CA ILE A 67 -1.51 -4.89 -11.86
C ILE A 67 -1.44 -3.42 -11.46
N SER A 68 -1.51 -3.08 -10.16
CA SER A 68 -1.34 -1.69 -9.72
C SER A 68 0.06 -1.15 -10.01
N GLY A 69 1.10 -1.96 -9.85
CA GLY A 69 2.47 -1.59 -10.20
C GLY A 69 2.63 -1.31 -11.71
N ILE A 70 2.13 -2.22 -12.55
CA ILE A 70 2.17 -2.08 -14.02
C ILE A 70 1.35 -0.86 -14.47
N SER A 71 0.13 -0.71 -13.95
CA SER A 71 -0.78 0.37 -14.34
C SER A 71 -0.29 1.75 -13.90
N SER A 72 0.52 1.83 -12.84
CA SER A 72 1.14 3.09 -12.40
C SER A 72 2.10 3.65 -13.45
N LEU A 73 2.83 2.80 -14.18
CA LEU A 73 3.68 3.21 -15.30
C LEU A 73 2.83 3.75 -16.47
N ILE A 74 1.74 3.04 -16.79
CA ILE A 74 0.81 3.41 -17.86
C ILE A 74 0.08 4.71 -17.50
N GLY A 75 -0.38 4.86 -16.26
CA GLY A 75 -1.06 6.05 -15.74
C GLY A 75 -0.22 7.31 -15.88
N GLY A 76 1.08 7.23 -15.58
CA GLY A 76 2.02 8.33 -15.80
C GLY A 76 2.10 8.81 -17.23
N TRP A 77 2.09 7.88 -18.20
CA TRP A 77 2.06 8.20 -19.62
C TRP A 77 0.73 8.86 -20.05
N PHE A 78 -0.41 8.37 -19.57
CA PHE A 78 -1.71 8.98 -19.83
C PHE A 78 -1.81 10.39 -19.23
N ILE A 79 -1.31 10.62 -18.02
CA ILE A 79 -1.29 11.94 -17.38
C ILE A 79 -0.57 12.98 -18.26
N SER A 80 0.55 12.60 -18.87
CA SER A 80 1.31 13.51 -19.72
C SER A 80 0.60 13.90 -21.03
N ARG A 81 -0.34 13.06 -21.52
CA ARG A 81 -1.08 13.28 -22.76
C ARG A 81 -2.46 13.90 -22.55
N SER A 82 -3.20 13.42 -21.57
CA SER A 82 -4.61 13.75 -21.39
C SER A 82 -4.87 14.64 -20.17
N GLY A 83 -3.85 14.91 -19.32
CA GLY A 83 -3.99 15.63 -18.07
C GLY A 83 -4.50 14.75 -16.92
N LEU A 84 -4.47 15.28 -15.70
CA LEU A 84 -4.78 14.54 -14.48
C LEU A 84 -6.26 14.19 -14.34
N ARG A 85 -7.16 15.16 -14.60
CA ARG A 85 -8.59 15.00 -14.35
C ARG A 85 -9.21 13.82 -15.13
N PRO A 86 -9.09 13.70 -16.47
CA PRO A 86 -9.66 12.57 -17.22
C PRO A 86 -9.03 11.23 -16.81
N VAL A 87 -7.73 11.21 -16.48
CA VAL A 87 -7.04 10.01 -16.03
C VAL A 87 -7.61 9.54 -14.68
N MET A 88 -7.80 10.45 -13.72
CA MET A 88 -8.39 10.11 -12.42
C MET A 88 -9.86 9.67 -12.55
N LEU A 89 -10.65 10.26 -13.47
CA LEU A 89 -12.02 9.81 -13.75
C LEU A 89 -12.05 8.39 -14.32
N LEU A 90 -11.15 8.07 -15.26
CA LEU A 90 -11.00 6.69 -15.76
C LEU A 90 -10.68 5.72 -14.60
N GLY A 91 -9.81 6.13 -13.67
CA GLY A 91 -9.52 5.35 -12.48
C GLY A 91 -10.75 5.08 -11.61
N CYS A 92 -11.66 6.05 -11.44
CA CYS A 92 -12.94 5.83 -10.76
C CYS A 92 -13.82 4.82 -11.48
N VAL A 93 -13.89 4.91 -12.81
CA VAL A 93 -14.67 3.94 -13.62
C VAL A 93 -14.11 2.52 -13.48
N LEU A 94 -12.79 2.36 -13.53
CA LEU A 94 -12.14 1.06 -13.34
C LEU A 94 -12.37 0.51 -11.93
N LEU A 95 -12.27 1.35 -10.88
CA LEU A 95 -12.49 0.93 -9.50
C LEU A 95 -13.96 0.54 -9.27
N GLY A 96 -14.88 1.42 -9.62
CA GLY A 96 -16.31 1.19 -9.44
C GLY A 96 -16.81 0.01 -10.27
N GLY A 97 -16.38 -0.10 -11.54
CA GLY A 97 -16.68 -1.25 -12.39
C GLY A 97 -16.09 -2.56 -11.84
N GLY A 98 -14.84 -2.54 -11.40
CA GLY A 98 -14.18 -3.70 -10.79
C GLY A 98 -14.90 -4.18 -9.53
N LEU A 99 -15.33 -3.28 -8.64
CA LEU A 99 -16.10 -3.61 -7.44
C LEU A 99 -17.48 -4.20 -7.78
N LEU A 100 -18.19 -3.63 -8.76
CA LEU A 100 -19.48 -4.15 -9.20
C LEU A 100 -19.35 -5.55 -9.83
N ILE A 101 -18.36 -5.78 -10.68
CA ILE A 101 -18.07 -7.10 -11.24
C ILE A 101 -17.72 -8.08 -10.13
N HIS A 102 -16.88 -7.67 -9.16
CA HIS A 102 -16.51 -8.51 -8.04
C HIS A 102 -17.76 -8.91 -7.22
N SER A 103 -18.69 -7.98 -6.97
CA SER A 103 -19.92 -8.26 -6.22
C SER A 103 -20.84 -9.29 -6.89
N GLN A 104 -20.75 -9.44 -8.22
CA GLN A 104 -21.53 -10.40 -9.01
C GLN A 104 -20.76 -11.68 -9.36
N ALA A 105 -19.51 -11.80 -8.88
CA ALA A 105 -18.66 -12.93 -9.22
C ALA A 105 -19.27 -14.27 -8.74
N SER A 106 -19.27 -15.26 -9.64
CA SER A 106 -19.70 -16.64 -9.39
C SER A 106 -18.59 -17.66 -9.69
N SER A 107 -17.42 -17.20 -10.16
CA SER A 107 -16.25 -18.03 -10.43
C SER A 107 -14.95 -17.32 -10.05
N ALA A 108 -13.89 -18.08 -9.87
CA ALA A 108 -12.57 -17.58 -9.50
C ALA A 108 -12.00 -16.60 -10.56
N GLU A 109 -12.24 -16.90 -11.84
CA GLU A 109 -11.76 -16.08 -12.97
C GLU A 109 -12.39 -14.69 -12.95
N VAL A 110 -13.68 -14.59 -12.63
CA VAL A 110 -14.40 -13.32 -12.53
C VAL A 110 -13.85 -12.50 -11.35
N VAL A 111 -13.54 -13.14 -10.21
CA VAL A 111 -12.86 -12.47 -9.09
C VAL A 111 -11.51 -11.95 -9.52
N TYR A 112 -10.70 -12.76 -10.19
CA TYR A 112 -9.37 -12.34 -10.65
C TYR A 112 -9.44 -11.19 -11.66
N ALA A 113 -10.37 -11.23 -12.60
CA ALA A 113 -10.60 -10.13 -13.54
C ALA A 113 -11.01 -8.84 -12.83
N ALA A 114 -11.96 -8.93 -11.89
CA ALA A 114 -12.41 -7.80 -11.09
C ALA A 114 -11.27 -7.21 -10.24
N ARG A 115 -10.47 -8.06 -9.59
CA ARG A 115 -9.27 -7.67 -8.83
C ARG A 115 -8.22 -7.01 -9.71
N GLY A 116 -8.08 -7.48 -10.97
CA GLY A 116 -7.25 -6.86 -11.98
C GLY A 116 -7.70 -5.44 -12.31
N LEU A 117 -9.00 -5.20 -12.53
CA LEU A 117 -9.57 -3.88 -12.76
C LEU A 117 -9.37 -2.94 -11.57
N MET A 118 -9.58 -3.46 -10.35
CA MET A 118 -9.34 -2.70 -9.12
C MET A 118 -7.85 -2.35 -8.98
N GLY A 119 -6.93 -3.26 -9.29
CA GLY A 119 -5.49 -3.00 -9.35
C GLY A 119 -5.14 -1.96 -10.40
N ALA A 120 -5.69 -2.09 -11.61
CA ALA A 120 -5.48 -1.11 -12.69
C ALA A 120 -5.93 0.29 -12.27
N SER A 121 -7.05 0.42 -11.57
CA SER A 121 -7.55 1.72 -11.10
C SER A 121 -6.53 2.48 -10.26
N LEU A 122 -5.72 1.78 -9.44
CA LEU A 122 -4.73 2.41 -8.56
C LEU A 122 -3.61 3.12 -9.31
N GLY A 123 -3.31 2.71 -10.54
CA GLY A 123 -2.40 3.43 -11.42
C GLY A 123 -2.94 4.78 -11.90
N PHE A 124 -4.26 4.95 -11.89
CA PHE A 124 -4.95 6.14 -12.40
C PHE A 124 -5.50 7.06 -11.30
N ILE A 125 -5.84 6.53 -10.10
CA ILE A 125 -6.36 7.34 -8.96
C ILE A 125 -5.60 7.12 -7.65
N GLY A 126 -4.60 6.24 -7.64
CA GLY A 126 -3.81 5.91 -6.45
C GLY A 126 -2.72 6.94 -6.15
N VAL A 127 -1.62 6.45 -5.58
CA VAL A 127 -0.54 7.30 -5.03
C VAL A 127 0.10 8.18 -6.10
N ALA A 128 0.49 7.62 -7.25
CA ALA A 128 1.24 8.38 -8.26
C ALA A 128 0.46 9.58 -8.82
N PRO A 129 -0.80 9.45 -9.30
CA PRO A 129 -1.60 10.60 -9.73
C PRO A 129 -1.83 11.65 -8.65
N CYS A 130 -2.08 11.22 -7.39
CA CYS A 130 -2.28 12.14 -6.27
C CYS A 130 -1.01 12.93 -5.93
N VAL A 131 0.16 12.28 -5.97
CA VAL A 131 1.46 12.94 -5.78
C VAL A 131 1.72 13.96 -6.90
N VAL A 132 1.45 13.62 -8.16
CA VAL A 132 1.59 14.55 -9.29
C VAL A 132 0.63 15.72 -9.14
N LEU A 133 -0.65 15.47 -8.79
CA LEU A 133 -1.67 16.49 -8.59
C LEU A 133 -1.23 17.53 -7.54
N VAL A 134 -0.84 17.06 -6.35
CA VAL A 134 -0.41 17.94 -5.24
C VAL A 134 0.88 18.66 -5.58
N SER A 135 1.80 18.00 -6.26
CA SER A 135 3.09 18.60 -6.66
C SER A 135 2.94 19.77 -7.63
N LYS A 136 1.86 19.81 -8.44
CA LYS A 136 1.56 20.95 -9.32
C LYS A 136 1.04 22.17 -8.55
N TRP A 137 0.55 22.01 -7.31
CA TRP A 137 -0.04 23.07 -6.50
C TRP A 137 0.87 23.60 -5.38
N PHE A 138 1.95 22.86 -5.04
CA PHE A 138 2.81 23.20 -3.90
C PHE A 138 4.28 23.27 -4.31
N ASP A 139 4.84 24.49 -4.30
CA ASP A 139 6.29 24.71 -4.41
C ASP A 139 6.92 24.67 -3.00
N LYS A 140 6.40 25.50 -2.08
CA LYS A 140 6.80 25.52 -0.66
C LYS A 140 5.87 24.65 0.17
N GLY A 141 6.43 23.85 1.09
CA GLY A 141 5.66 22.95 1.95
C GLY A 141 5.13 21.69 1.24
N ARG A 142 5.69 21.35 0.08
CA ARG A 142 5.31 20.17 -0.71
C ARG A 142 5.45 18.87 0.10
N GLY A 143 6.53 18.73 0.88
CA GLY A 143 6.75 17.55 1.72
C GLY A 143 5.64 17.34 2.74
N THR A 144 5.24 18.40 3.45
CA THR A 144 4.12 18.36 4.39
C THR A 144 2.80 18.01 3.71
N ALA A 145 2.51 18.65 2.56
CA ALA A 145 1.29 18.39 1.80
C ALA A 145 1.22 16.91 1.33
N LEU A 146 2.32 16.37 0.81
CA LEU A 146 2.42 14.96 0.41
C LEU A 146 2.32 14.02 1.61
N GLY A 147 2.92 14.37 2.76
CA GLY A 147 2.79 13.63 4.00
C GLY A 147 1.33 13.49 4.41
N ILE A 148 0.55 14.58 4.38
CA ILE A 148 -0.89 14.57 4.68
C ILE A 148 -1.63 13.69 3.66
N VAL A 149 -1.36 13.86 2.38
CA VAL A 149 -2.04 13.08 1.32
C VAL A 149 -1.83 11.58 1.48
N LEU A 150 -0.60 11.15 1.77
CA LEU A 150 -0.27 9.73 1.92
C LEU A 150 -0.91 9.08 3.16
N THR A 151 -1.38 9.85 4.16
CA THR A 151 -2.19 9.28 5.25
C THR A 151 -3.51 8.71 4.75
N GLY A 152 -4.04 9.20 3.61
CA GLY A 152 -5.25 8.67 2.98
C GLY A 152 -5.21 7.17 2.74
N THR A 153 -4.03 6.61 2.39
CA THR A 153 -3.88 5.16 2.21
C THR A 153 -4.18 4.38 3.49
N SER A 154 -3.68 4.86 4.62
CA SER A 154 -3.94 4.24 5.93
C SER A 154 -5.34 4.53 6.46
N LEU A 155 -5.90 5.73 6.19
CA LEU A 155 -7.27 6.06 6.56
C LEU A 155 -8.28 5.12 5.89
N GLY A 156 -8.08 4.78 4.62
CA GLY A 156 -8.92 3.81 3.92
C GLY A 156 -8.86 2.42 4.55
N GLY A 157 -7.65 1.93 4.82
CA GLY A 157 -7.44 0.64 5.49
C GLY A 157 -7.97 0.59 6.93
N ALA A 158 -8.00 1.73 7.63
CA ALA A 158 -8.55 1.83 8.97
C ALA A 158 -10.09 1.92 8.97
N ALA A 159 -10.68 2.73 8.10
CA ALA A 159 -12.11 3.02 8.12
C ALA A 159 -12.96 1.92 7.48
N ILE A 160 -12.53 1.39 6.32
CA ILE A 160 -13.37 0.46 5.55
C ILE A 160 -13.66 -0.84 6.30
N PRO A 161 -12.71 -1.52 6.98
CA PRO A 161 -13.02 -2.75 7.72
C PRO A 161 -14.07 -2.54 8.83
N LEU A 162 -14.01 -1.40 9.53
CA LEU A 162 -14.98 -1.06 10.60
C LEU A 162 -16.40 -0.91 10.08
N VAL A 163 -16.55 -0.40 8.84
CA VAL A 163 -17.85 -0.26 8.19
C VAL A 163 -18.27 -1.55 7.51
N ALA A 164 -17.33 -2.25 6.87
CA ALA A 164 -17.62 -3.45 6.10
C ALA A 164 -18.04 -4.63 6.97
N ALA A 165 -17.36 -4.90 8.09
CA ALA A 165 -17.63 -6.09 8.91
C ALA A 165 -19.10 -6.16 9.41
N PRO A 166 -19.69 -5.11 10.03
CA PRO A 166 -21.09 -5.15 10.46
C PRO A 166 -22.08 -5.20 9.27
N LEU A 167 -21.76 -4.56 8.15
CA LEU A 167 -22.60 -4.64 6.95
C LEU A 167 -22.58 -6.04 6.33
N ILE A 168 -21.39 -6.69 6.29
CA ILE A 168 -21.26 -8.08 5.82
C ILE A 168 -22.09 -9.03 6.70
N ALA A 169 -21.98 -8.88 8.02
CA ALA A 169 -22.74 -9.71 8.96
C ALA A 169 -24.26 -9.57 8.80
N ARG A 170 -24.77 -8.38 8.44
CA ARG A 170 -26.20 -8.10 8.33
C ARG A 170 -26.77 -8.33 6.94
N TYR A 171 -26.02 -7.99 5.87
CA TYR A 171 -26.53 -7.95 4.49
C TYR A 171 -25.74 -8.84 3.53
N GLY A 172 -24.70 -9.51 4.01
CA GLY A 172 -23.79 -10.29 3.17
C GLY A 172 -22.76 -9.45 2.43
N TRP A 173 -21.72 -10.11 1.93
CA TRP A 173 -20.56 -9.46 1.33
C TRP A 173 -20.89 -8.80 -0.03
N ARG A 174 -21.78 -9.39 -0.83
CA ARG A 174 -22.15 -8.86 -2.15
C ARG A 174 -22.83 -7.51 -2.04
N TYR A 175 -23.86 -7.42 -1.21
CA TYR A 175 -24.57 -6.17 -0.95
C TYR A 175 -23.62 -5.10 -0.36
N THR A 176 -22.79 -5.50 0.61
CA THR A 176 -21.82 -4.58 1.23
C THR A 176 -20.85 -4.02 0.20
N MET A 177 -20.37 -4.83 -0.73
CA MET A 177 -19.47 -4.38 -1.78
C MET A 177 -20.15 -3.37 -2.73
N VAL A 178 -21.40 -3.62 -3.12
CA VAL A 178 -22.21 -2.66 -3.91
C VAL A 178 -22.42 -1.37 -3.13
N ALA A 179 -22.78 -1.45 -1.84
CA ALA A 179 -22.97 -0.27 -1.00
C ALA A 179 -21.71 0.57 -0.86
N LEU A 180 -20.54 -0.05 -0.67
CA LEU A 180 -19.26 0.66 -0.61
C LEU A 180 -18.86 1.25 -1.96
N THR A 181 -19.24 0.64 -3.07
CA THR A 181 -19.00 1.18 -4.42
C THR A 181 -19.72 2.53 -4.63
N SER A 182 -20.82 2.78 -3.91
CA SER A 182 -21.50 4.08 -3.95
C SER A 182 -20.58 5.24 -3.56
N THR A 183 -19.59 5.01 -2.69
CA THR A 183 -18.61 6.05 -2.31
C THR A 183 -17.75 6.49 -3.48
N VAL A 184 -17.47 5.59 -4.42
CA VAL A 184 -16.73 5.92 -5.66
C VAL A 184 -17.59 6.82 -6.55
N TRP A 185 -18.86 6.45 -6.78
CA TRP A 185 -19.74 7.13 -7.72
C TRP A 185 -20.34 8.43 -7.18
N LEU A 186 -20.69 8.47 -5.88
CA LEU A 186 -21.37 9.61 -5.28
C LEU A 186 -20.44 10.61 -4.60
N ILE A 187 -19.23 10.18 -4.24
CA ILE A 187 -18.28 11.05 -3.53
C ILE A 187 -17.04 11.29 -4.40
N LEU A 188 -16.30 10.23 -4.76
CA LEU A 188 -14.99 10.40 -5.40
C LEU A 188 -15.10 10.91 -6.84
N PHE A 189 -15.98 10.30 -7.65
CA PHE A 189 -16.16 10.69 -9.05
C PHE A 189 -16.60 12.16 -9.18
N PRO A 190 -17.64 12.66 -8.48
CA PRO A 190 -18.02 14.09 -8.52
C PRO A 190 -16.92 15.00 -7.97
N ALA A 191 -16.25 14.61 -6.87
CA ALA A 191 -15.16 15.41 -6.32
C ALA A 191 -14.04 15.61 -7.36
N ILE A 192 -13.63 14.56 -8.07
CA ILE A 192 -12.64 14.66 -9.14
C ILE A 192 -13.20 15.46 -10.32
N ALA A 193 -14.44 15.17 -10.74
CA ALA A 193 -15.05 15.79 -11.91
C ALA A 193 -15.19 17.32 -11.78
N PHE A 194 -15.52 17.82 -10.60
CA PHE A 194 -15.81 19.25 -10.42
C PHE A 194 -14.69 20.02 -9.74
N LEU A 195 -13.89 19.36 -8.90
CA LEU A 195 -12.91 20.03 -8.05
C LEU A 195 -11.45 19.78 -8.47
N VAL A 196 -11.12 18.76 -9.25
CA VAL A 196 -9.75 18.63 -9.76
C VAL A 196 -9.52 19.63 -10.89
N ARG A 197 -8.59 20.55 -10.63
CA ARG A 197 -8.17 21.58 -11.59
C ARG A 197 -6.64 21.58 -11.67
N GLU A 198 -6.13 21.83 -12.84
CA GLU A 198 -4.71 22.10 -13.01
C GLU A 198 -4.47 23.61 -12.82
N PRO A 199 -3.39 24.01 -12.16
CA PRO A 199 -3.09 25.44 -11.98
C PRO A 199 -2.85 26.10 -13.34
N SER A 200 -3.46 27.28 -13.54
CA SER A 200 -3.35 28.03 -14.81
C SER A 200 -2.01 28.73 -15.00
N LEU A 201 -1.20 28.79 -13.98
CA LEU A 201 0.13 29.42 -14.06
C LEU A 201 1.18 28.33 -14.34
N LYS A 202 1.81 28.41 -15.49
CA LYS A 202 3.13 27.84 -15.71
C LYS A 202 4.09 28.52 -14.73
N THR A 203 4.33 27.96 -13.57
CA THR A 203 5.49 28.32 -12.77
C THR A 203 6.70 27.79 -13.52
N SER A 204 7.19 28.64 -14.43
CA SER A 204 8.48 28.50 -15.04
C SER A 204 9.52 28.92 -14.01
N GLU A 205 9.89 28.01 -13.11
CA GLU A 205 11.27 28.00 -12.62
C GLU A 205 12.06 27.03 -13.50
N PRO A 206 13.28 27.41 -13.89
CA PRO A 206 14.08 26.56 -14.78
C PRO A 206 14.30 25.21 -14.10
N ALA A 207 13.84 24.16 -14.75
CA ALA A 207 14.14 22.77 -14.42
C ALA A 207 15.65 22.45 -14.42
N ASP A 208 16.47 23.43 -14.77
CA ASP A 208 17.88 23.22 -15.10
C ASP A 208 18.81 23.10 -13.89
N ILE A 209 18.42 23.50 -12.68
CA ILE A 209 19.29 23.39 -11.50
C ILE A 209 19.09 22.06 -10.76
N ALA A 210 17.88 21.47 -10.80
CA ALA A 210 17.64 20.14 -10.23
C ALA A 210 17.94 19.00 -11.23
N ALA A 211 18.08 19.31 -12.50
CA ALA A 211 18.24 18.34 -13.59
C ALA A 211 19.60 17.61 -13.60
N ASN A 212 20.59 18.09 -12.86
CA ASN A 212 21.94 17.50 -12.85
C ASN A 212 22.33 16.83 -11.53
N ASP A 213 21.47 16.84 -10.50
CA ASP A 213 21.79 16.24 -9.20
C ASP A 213 21.22 14.83 -9.09
N GLY A 214 22.04 13.82 -9.36
CA GLY A 214 21.68 12.41 -9.18
C GLY A 214 21.94 11.54 -10.40
N MET A 215 21.54 10.27 -10.25
CA MET A 215 21.73 9.22 -11.25
C MET A 215 20.57 9.16 -12.23
N THR A 216 20.87 8.79 -13.48
CA THR A 216 19.86 8.25 -14.40
C THR A 216 19.47 6.84 -13.97
N ILE A 217 18.32 6.34 -14.44
CA ILE A 217 17.92 4.96 -14.17
C ILE A 217 18.96 3.95 -14.68
N GLY A 218 19.57 4.23 -15.85
CA GLY A 218 20.62 3.37 -16.42
C GLY A 218 21.89 3.31 -15.56
N GLU A 219 22.25 4.41 -14.92
CA GLU A 219 23.38 4.47 -13.97
C GLU A 219 23.01 3.79 -12.67
N ALA A 220 21.81 4.04 -12.12
CA ALA A 220 21.34 3.46 -10.86
C ALA A 220 21.31 1.93 -10.90
N VAL A 221 20.72 1.32 -11.93
CA VAL A 221 20.60 -0.17 -12.05
C VAL A 221 21.94 -0.87 -12.23
N ARG A 222 23.01 -0.15 -12.61
CA ARG A 222 24.38 -0.70 -12.67
C ARG A 222 25.07 -0.71 -11.31
N THR A 223 24.49 -0.06 -10.29
CA THR A 223 25.08 -0.03 -8.96
C THR A 223 24.63 -1.23 -8.13
N PRO A 224 25.53 -1.89 -7.39
CA PRO A 224 25.13 -2.92 -6.42
C PRO A 224 24.17 -2.38 -5.35
N LEU A 225 24.26 -1.10 -5.02
CA LEU A 225 23.38 -0.43 -4.05
C LEU A 225 21.91 -0.47 -4.49
N PHE A 226 21.62 -0.30 -5.80
CA PHE A 226 20.26 -0.36 -6.32
C PHE A 226 19.61 -1.71 -6.05
N TRP A 227 20.30 -2.80 -6.35
CA TRP A 227 19.77 -4.15 -6.15
C TRP A 227 19.69 -4.54 -4.67
N ALA A 228 20.68 -4.13 -3.87
CA ALA A 228 20.64 -4.33 -2.42
C ALA A 228 19.46 -3.57 -1.79
N PHE A 229 19.22 -2.34 -2.23
CA PHE A 229 18.09 -1.53 -1.76
C PHE A 229 16.75 -2.08 -2.25
N GLY A 230 16.66 -2.51 -3.51
CA GLY A 230 15.48 -3.17 -4.05
C GLY A 230 15.15 -4.47 -3.33
N ALA A 231 16.15 -5.32 -3.06
CA ALA A 231 15.96 -6.53 -2.27
C ALA A 231 15.49 -6.23 -0.83
N CYS A 232 16.08 -5.22 -0.18
CA CYS A 232 15.62 -4.75 1.12
C CYS A 232 14.14 -4.29 1.06
N ALA A 233 13.78 -3.52 0.03
CA ALA A 233 12.41 -3.05 -0.18
C ALA A 233 11.43 -4.22 -0.36
N ALA A 234 11.76 -5.23 -1.17
CA ALA A 234 10.96 -6.44 -1.33
C ALA A 234 10.78 -7.20 -0.01
N LEU A 235 11.87 -7.36 0.77
CA LEU A 235 11.85 -8.01 2.07
C LEU A 235 11.03 -7.24 3.12
N VAL A 236 10.99 -5.92 3.06
CA VAL A 236 10.12 -5.07 3.91
C VAL A 236 8.66 -5.19 3.48
N PHE A 237 8.39 -5.21 2.16
CA PHE A 237 7.02 -5.29 1.67
C PHE A 237 6.36 -6.66 1.85
N TYR A 238 7.11 -7.73 1.91
CA TYR A 238 6.59 -9.07 2.22
C TYR A 238 5.78 -9.08 3.53
N PRO A 239 6.35 -8.77 4.72
CA PRO A 239 5.61 -8.77 5.98
C PRO A 239 4.49 -7.71 6.00
N ILE A 240 4.70 -6.55 5.40
CA ILE A 240 3.68 -5.50 5.30
C ILE A 240 2.46 -6.02 4.54
N PHE A 241 2.67 -6.63 3.38
CA PHE A 241 1.59 -7.14 2.55
C PHE A 241 0.84 -8.29 3.21
N VAL A 242 1.57 -9.33 3.66
CA VAL A 242 0.96 -10.50 4.31
C VAL A 242 0.14 -10.07 5.52
N THR A 243 0.69 -9.22 6.38
CA THR A 243 -0.04 -8.73 7.55
C THR A 243 -1.25 -7.88 7.14
N SER A 244 -1.10 -6.98 6.17
CA SER A 244 -2.21 -6.11 5.74
C SER A 244 -3.33 -6.86 5.01
N GLN A 245 -3.07 -8.01 4.42
CA GLN A 245 -4.05 -8.75 3.63
C GLN A 245 -4.58 -10.02 4.31
N GLN A 246 -3.78 -10.69 5.11
CA GLN A 246 -4.11 -12.02 5.62
C GLN A 246 -4.10 -12.13 7.15
N PHE A 247 -3.73 -11.09 7.89
CA PHE A 247 -3.74 -11.13 9.35
C PHE A 247 -5.13 -11.34 9.93
N ILE A 248 -6.16 -10.77 9.30
CA ILE A 248 -7.56 -10.98 9.67
C ILE A 248 -7.96 -12.47 9.57
N LEU A 249 -7.48 -13.17 8.53
CA LEU A 249 -7.73 -14.61 8.34
C LEU A 249 -6.99 -15.44 9.39
N TYR A 250 -5.76 -15.04 9.73
CA TYR A 250 -5.00 -15.69 10.79
C TYR A 250 -5.70 -15.56 12.14
N LEU A 251 -6.20 -14.36 12.50
CA LEU A 251 -6.97 -14.16 13.75
C LEU A 251 -8.26 -14.98 13.78
N GLN A 252 -8.92 -15.18 12.62
CA GLN A 252 -10.13 -15.97 12.48
C GLN A 252 -9.89 -17.47 12.26
N SER A 253 -8.61 -17.89 12.18
CA SER A 253 -8.27 -19.32 12.00
C SER A 253 -8.75 -20.16 13.17
N PRO A 254 -9.01 -21.48 12.98
CA PRO A 254 -9.51 -22.35 14.04
C PRO A 254 -8.66 -22.36 15.30
N LYS A 255 -7.37 -22.11 15.18
CA LYS A 255 -6.42 -22.11 16.29
C LYS A 255 -6.57 -20.88 17.21
N ILE A 256 -6.89 -19.69 16.66
CA ILE A 256 -7.00 -18.45 17.43
C ILE A 256 -8.44 -18.12 17.73
N GLY A 257 -9.35 -18.30 16.78
CA GLY A 257 -10.79 -18.26 16.97
C GLY A 257 -11.36 -16.86 17.30
N VAL A 258 -10.67 -15.78 16.92
CA VAL A 258 -11.16 -14.41 17.14
C VAL A 258 -12.38 -14.13 16.27
N SER A 259 -13.37 -13.41 16.82
CA SER A 259 -14.56 -13.01 16.09
C SER A 259 -14.25 -12.14 14.87
N ALA A 260 -15.12 -12.16 13.85
CA ALA A 260 -14.95 -11.35 12.65
C ALA A 260 -14.89 -9.85 12.96
N GLU A 261 -15.66 -9.39 13.93
CA GLU A 261 -15.68 -7.99 14.37
C GLU A 261 -14.36 -7.59 15.03
N THR A 262 -13.87 -8.40 15.97
CA THR A 262 -12.58 -8.15 16.65
C THR A 262 -11.40 -8.21 15.66
N ALA A 263 -11.42 -9.15 14.73
CA ALA A 263 -10.39 -9.25 13.70
C ALA A 263 -10.41 -8.05 12.74
N ALA A 264 -11.60 -7.54 12.37
CA ALA A 264 -11.74 -6.32 11.58
C ALA A 264 -11.25 -5.08 12.35
N PHE A 265 -11.53 -5.01 13.66
CA PHE A 265 -11.00 -3.96 14.52
C PHE A 265 -9.46 -3.98 14.58
N ALA A 266 -8.86 -5.16 14.76
CA ALA A 266 -7.40 -5.33 14.76
C ALA A 266 -6.78 -4.90 13.41
N GLN A 267 -7.43 -5.24 12.29
CA GLN A 267 -7.02 -4.80 10.94
C GLN A 267 -7.09 -3.27 10.81
N SER A 268 -8.15 -2.66 11.30
CA SER A 268 -8.32 -1.20 11.28
C SER A 268 -7.28 -0.52 12.17
N ALA A 269 -7.02 -1.08 13.35
CA ALA A 269 -6.01 -0.58 14.27
C ALA A 269 -4.60 -0.64 13.66
N LEU A 270 -4.26 -1.69 12.91
CA LEU A 270 -3.00 -1.80 12.18
C LEU A 270 -2.76 -0.56 11.30
N PHE A 271 -3.73 -0.19 10.49
CA PHE A 271 -3.62 0.95 9.60
C PHE A 271 -3.66 2.29 10.36
N ALA A 272 -4.52 2.44 11.36
CA ALA A 272 -4.62 3.65 12.16
C ALA A 272 -3.30 3.95 12.91
N ILE A 273 -2.71 2.95 13.54
CA ILE A 273 -1.42 3.07 14.25
C ILE A 273 -0.29 3.37 13.27
N SER A 274 -0.33 2.81 12.05
CA SER A 274 0.68 3.07 11.02
C SER A 274 0.75 4.53 10.60
N ILE A 275 -0.34 5.30 10.75
CA ILE A 275 -0.32 6.76 10.53
C ILE A 275 0.67 7.41 11.50
N GLY A 276 0.60 7.04 12.79
CA GLY A 276 1.55 7.50 13.80
C GLY A 276 2.99 7.13 13.46
N GLY A 277 3.21 5.90 12.99
CA GLY A 277 4.52 5.43 12.51
C GLY A 277 5.07 6.25 11.35
N LYS A 278 4.23 6.62 10.38
CA LYS A 278 4.61 7.49 9.25
C LYS A 278 5.06 8.88 9.73
N PHE A 279 4.30 9.51 10.62
CA PHE A 279 4.66 10.81 11.19
C PHE A 279 5.93 10.75 12.03
N LEU A 280 6.03 9.76 12.90
CA LEU A 280 7.18 9.58 13.78
C LEU A 280 8.46 9.38 12.98
N ALA A 281 8.47 8.47 12.02
CA ALA A 281 9.63 8.21 11.19
C ALA A 281 9.99 9.41 10.29
N GLY A 282 8.98 10.09 9.74
CA GLY A 282 9.19 11.33 8.97
C GLY A 282 9.92 12.38 9.80
N THR A 283 9.41 12.72 10.99
CA THR A 283 9.99 13.74 11.86
C THR A 283 11.35 13.32 12.45
N LEU A 284 11.52 12.05 12.81
CA LEU A 284 12.81 11.54 13.29
C LEU A 284 13.86 11.55 12.17
N SER A 285 13.46 11.27 10.94
CA SER A 285 14.38 11.27 9.80
C SER A 285 14.84 12.67 9.39
N ASP A 286 14.17 13.73 9.84
CA ASP A 286 14.65 15.11 9.69
C ASP A 286 15.70 15.50 10.74
N LYS A 287 15.64 14.87 11.92
CA LYS A 287 16.60 15.10 13.01
C LYS A 287 17.81 14.15 12.96
N PHE A 288 17.57 12.92 12.51
CA PHE A 288 18.57 11.85 12.42
C PHE A 288 18.73 11.43 10.96
N ARG A 289 19.85 10.79 10.60
CA ARG A 289 20.03 10.23 9.25
C ARG A 289 18.92 9.20 8.98
N ALA A 290 18.21 9.33 7.85
CA ALA A 290 17.06 8.50 7.48
C ALA A 290 17.35 6.99 7.58
N ILE A 291 18.56 6.55 7.20
CA ILE A 291 18.97 5.15 7.30
C ILE A 291 19.02 4.63 8.75
N ARG A 292 19.38 5.46 9.74
CA ARG A 292 19.37 5.06 11.17
C ARG A 292 17.94 4.86 11.66
N VAL A 293 17.03 5.73 11.25
CA VAL A 293 15.61 5.61 11.59
C VAL A 293 15.01 4.37 10.93
N MET A 294 15.43 4.06 9.68
CA MET A 294 15.02 2.84 8.97
C MET A 294 15.46 1.57 9.70
N VAL A 295 16.70 1.54 10.23
CA VAL A 295 17.19 0.43 11.07
C VAL A 295 16.29 0.26 12.30
N GLY A 296 15.94 1.35 13.00
CA GLY A 296 15.04 1.31 14.16
C GLY A 296 13.64 0.79 13.81
N CYS A 297 13.06 1.26 12.70
CA CYS A 297 11.74 0.81 12.26
C CYS A 297 11.73 -0.66 11.82
N SER A 298 12.75 -1.12 11.10
CA SER A 298 12.86 -2.53 10.67
C SER A 298 13.15 -3.46 11.85
N LEU A 299 13.93 -3.03 12.84
CA LEU A 299 14.12 -3.75 14.11
C LEU A 299 12.80 -3.88 14.86
N LEU A 300 12.01 -2.80 14.93
CA LEU A 300 10.71 -2.80 15.60
C LEU A 300 9.74 -3.77 14.94
N MET A 301 9.69 -3.81 13.57
CA MET A 301 8.90 -4.80 12.85
C MET A 301 9.35 -6.23 13.13
N PHE A 302 10.66 -6.48 13.12
CA PHE A 302 11.20 -7.81 13.42
C PHE A 302 10.88 -8.22 14.86
N ALA A 303 11.17 -7.39 15.86
CA ALA A 303 10.88 -7.69 17.25
C ALA A 303 9.39 -7.97 17.50
N ALA A 304 8.51 -7.16 16.89
CA ALA A 304 7.07 -7.39 16.93
C ALA A 304 6.67 -8.74 16.33
N SER A 305 7.27 -9.10 15.19
CA SER A 305 6.93 -10.34 14.48
C SER A 305 7.27 -11.62 15.27
N LEU A 306 8.14 -11.54 16.28
CA LEU A 306 8.43 -12.67 17.18
C LEU A 306 7.18 -13.12 17.96
N VAL A 307 6.24 -12.22 18.23
CA VAL A 307 4.96 -12.55 18.89
C VAL A 307 4.13 -13.51 18.02
N LEU A 308 4.30 -13.45 16.68
CA LEU A 308 3.60 -14.34 15.76
C LEU A 308 3.96 -15.83 15.93
N LEU A 309 5.12 -16.13 16.50
CA LEU A 309 5.56 -17.49 16.77
C LEU A 309 4.67 -18.20 17.82
N GLY A 310 3.98 -17.42 18.65
CA GLY A 310 3.05 -17.91 19.67
C GLY A 310 1.83 -17.00 19.78
N LEU A 311 1.24 -16.60 18.64
CA LEU A 311 0.09 -15.69 18.61
C LEU A 311 -1.14 -16.35 19.25
N THR A 312 -1.78 -15.59 20.13
CA THR A 312 -3.08 -15.88 20.75
C THR A 312 -3.96 -14.64 20.64
N ALA A 313 -5.24 -14.78 20.94
CA ALA A 313 -6.15 -13.62 20.98
C ALA A 313 -5.65 -12.54 21.96
N ASP A 314 -5.17 -12.96 23.12
CA ASP A 314 -4.77 -12.05 24.22
C ASP A 314 -3.46 -11.28 23.90
N ASN A 315 -2.54 -11.87 23.15
CA ASN A 315 -1.24 -11.24 22.87
C ASN A 315 -1.17 -10.52 21.52
N SER A 316 -2.26 -10.52 20.74
CA SER A 316 -2.31 -9.93 19.41
C SER A 316 -1.98 -8.43 19.38
N LEU A 317 -2.30 -7.68 20.44
CA LEU A 317 -1.97 -6.26 20.57
C LEU A 317 -0.45 -6.02 20.74
N TYR A 318 0.28 -6.95 21.37
CA TYR A 318 1.74 -6.85 21.51
C TYR A 318 2.46 -6.96 20.17
N PHE A 319 1.89 -7.70 19.21
CA PHE A 319 2.34 -7.70 17.82
C PHE A 319 1.93 -6.40 17.12
N LEU A 320 0.67 -6.05 17.18
CA LEU A 320 0.00 -5.08 16.32
C LEU A 320 0.58 -3.67 16.50
N LEU A 321 0.75 -3.20 17.73
CA LEU A 321 1.21 -1.84 18.02
C LEU A 321 2.63 -1.57 17.50
N PRO A 322 3.68 -2.32 17.90
CA PRO A 322 5.02 -2.06 17.42
C PRO A 322 5.20 -2.39 15.93
N PHE A 323 4.52 -3.43 15.41
CA PHE A 323 4.58 -3.76 13.98
C PHE A 323 4.00 -2.62 13.13
N ALA A 324 2.84 -2.08 13.49
CA ALA A 324 2.20 -1.01 12.75
C ALA A 324 3.02 0.28 12.73
N ILE A 325 3.69 0.62 13.85
CA ILE A 325 4.62 1.76 13.89
C ILE A 325 5.81 1.51 12.96
N GLY A 326 6.43 0.34 13.03
CA GLY A 326 7.54 -0.05 12.17
C GLY A 326 7.14 -0.07 10.69
N TYR A 327 5.97 -0.63 10.37
CA TYR A 327 5.37 -0.62 9.03
C TYR A 327 5.23 0.80 8.47
N GLY A 328 4.56 1.69 9.23
CA GLY A 328 4.37 3.08 8.79
C GLY A 328 5.71 3.78 8.55
N GLY A 329 6.68 3.57 9.44
CA GLY A 329 8.01 4.15 9.34
C GLY A 329 8.80 3.65 8.13
N THR A 330 8.90 2.34 7.95
CA THR A 330 9.63 1.74 6.81
C THR A 330 9.03 2.15 5.47
N PHE A 331 7.70 2.23 5.36
CA PHE A 331 7.01 2.65 4.15
C PHE A 331 7.43 4.05 3.68
N VAL A 332 7.50 5.03 4.60
CA VAL A 332 7.91 6.40 4.27
C VAL A 332 9.41 6.49 4.00
N LEU A 333 10.21 5.76 4.79
CA LEU A 333 11.67 5.85 4.71
C LEU A 333 12.24 5.19 3.44
N LEU A 334 11.60 4.16 2.90
CA LEU A 334 12.00 3.60 1.60
C LEU A 334 11.93 4.67 0.50
N GLN A 335 10.85 5.43 0.44
CA GLN A 335 10.69 6.50 -0.56
C GLN A 335 11.74 7.61 -0.37
N ARG A 336 12.04 7.99 0.88
CA ARG A 336 13.04 9.01 1.20
C ARG A 336 14.45 8.54 0.86
N LEU A 337 14.82 7.35 1.31
CA LEU A 337 16.15 6.77 1.06
C LEU A 337 16.45 6.56 -0.41
N ALA A 338 15.45 6.24 -1.23
CA ALA A 338 15.64 6.18 -2.68
C ALA A 338 16.12 7.54 -3.24
N ALA A 339 15.52 8.65 -2.78
CA ALA A 339 15.96 9.99 -3.19
C ALA A 339 17.35 10.35 -2.62
N ASP A 340 17.64 9.96 -1.38
CA ASP A 340 18.94 10.20 -0.73
C ASP A 340 20.09 9.41 -1.40
N PHE A 341 19.82 8.21 -1.92
CA PHE A 341 20.84 7.34 -2.52
C PHE A 341 21.08 7.60 -4.00
N PHE A 342 20.02 7.92 -4.74
CA PHE A 342 20.08 8.01 -6.21
C PHE A 342 19.91 9.44 -6.74
N GLY A 343 19.62 10.42 -5.86
CA GLY A 343 19.41 11.81 -6.24
C GLY A 343 18.03 12.05 -6.87
N ARG A 344 17.86 13.24 -7.47
CA ARG A 344 16.53 13.71 -7.95
C ARG A 344 16.34 13.64 -9.47
N ARG A 345 17.40 13.44 -10.23
CA ARG A 345 17.42 13.54 -11.70
C ARG A 345 16.34 12.69 -12.38
N GLU A 346 16.28 11.39 -12.08
CA GLU A 346 15.27 10.46 -12.63
C GLU A 346 14.56 9.68 -11.51
N ILE A 347 14.37 10.30 -10.35
CA ILE A 347 13.82 9.64 -9.17
C ILE A 347 12.47 8.96 -9.42
N GLY A 348 11.62 9.54 -10.28
CA GLY A 348 10.32 8.94 -10.61
C GLY A 348 10.44 7.59 -11.31
N LYS A 349 11.41 7.44 -12.23
CA LYS A 349 11.68 6.18 -12.92
C LYS A 349 12.32 5.15 -11.98
N ILE A 350 13.26 5.63 -11.14
CA ILE A 350 13.95 4.79 -10.16
C ILE A 350 12.98 4.26 -9.12
N LEU A 351 12.11 5.12 -8.56
CA LEU A 351 11.06 4.71 -7.64
C LEU A 351 10.07 3.76 -8.30
N GLY A 352 9.69 3.98 -9.55
CA GLY A 352 8.81 3.09 -10.30
C GLY A 352 9.38 1.66 -10.38
N LEU A 353 10.68 1.52 -10.66
CA LEU A 353 11.32 0.20 -10.72
C LEU A 353 11.47 -0.43 -9.32
N ILE A 354 11.81 0.38 -8.30
CA ILE A 354 11.85 -0.10 -6.91
C ILE A 354 10.46 -0.58 -6.48
N THR A 355 9.40 0.17 -6.79
CA THR A 355 8.01 -0.24 -6.48
C THR A 355 7.64 -1.55 -7.17
N LEU A 356 8.09 -1.78 -8.41
CA LEU A 356 7.88 -3.08 -9.07
C LEU A 356 8.56 -4.23 -8.31
N ILE A 357 9.76 -4.01 -7.78
CA ILE A 357 10.47 -4.99 -6.94
C ILE A 357 9.71 -5.18 -5.61
N GLU A 358 9.22 -4.12 -4.98
CA GLU A 358 8.41 -4.14 -3.76
C GLU A 358 7.15 -5.00 -3.95
N VAL A 359 6.36 -4.73 -4.99
CA VAL A 359 5.11 -5.47 -5.24
C VAL A 359 5.36 -6.92 -5.63
N THR A 360 6.52 -7.22 -6.23
CA THR A 360 6.92 -8.61 -6.49
C THR A 360 7.20 -9.35 -5.19
N GLY A 361 7.92 -8.74 -4.24
CA GLY A 361 8.12 -9.29 -2.90
C GLY A 361 6.81 -9.51 -2.15
N ALA A 362 5.89 -8.55 -2.24
CA ALA A 362 4.54 -8.64 -1.68
C ALA A 362 3.75 -9.83 -2.27
N ALA A 363 3.77 -9.98 -3.60
CA ALA A 363 3.04 -11.03 -4.31
C ALA A 363 3.57 -12.44 -3.96
N ILE A 364 4.89 -12.60 -3.86
CA ILE A 364 5.52 -13.84 -3.38
C ILE A 364 5.01 -14.15 -1.96
N GLY A 365 4.96 -13.17 -1.08
CA GLY A 365 4.46 -13.29 0.29
C GLY A 365 3.02 -13.80 0.34
N GLY A 366 2.13 -13.17 -0.40
CA GLY A 366 0.71 -13.55 -0.44
C GLY A 366 0.48 -14.97 -0.92
N ARG A 367 1.20 -15.39 -1.98
CA ARG A 367 1.09 -16.75 -2.54
C ARG A 367 1.63 -17.81 -1.58
N ILE A 368 2.82 -17.58 -1.01
CA ILE A 368 3.41 -18.53 -0.05
C ILE A 368 2.51 -18.69 1.17
N THR A 369 1.95 -17.60 1.69
CA THR A 369 1.09 -17.62 2.87
C THR A 369 -0.20 -18.41 2.60
N GLY A 370 -0.87 -18.18 1.47
CA GLY A 370 -2.07 -18.94 1.10
C GLY A 370 -1.78 -20.44 0.93
N TYR A 371 -0.72 -20.76 0.20
CA TYR A 371 -0.30 -22.15 -0.03
C TYR A 371 0.04 -22.90 1.27
N LEU A 372 0.74 -22.24 2.21
CA LEU A 372 1.06 -22.86 3.50
C LEU A 372 -0.18 -23.04 4.37
N ALA A 373 -1.12 -22.09 4.33
CA ALA A 373 -2.39 -22.21 5.05
C ALA A 373 -3.23 -23.37 4.50
N ASP A 374 -3.35 -23.53 3.17
CA ASP A 374 -4.05 -24.67 2.55
C ASP A 374 -3.46 -26.01 3.00
N ARG A 375 -2.13 -26.13 2.97
CA ARG A 375 -1.44 -27.37 3.39
C ARG A 375 -1.60 -27.71 4.87
N ASN A 376 -1.94 -26.72 5.71
CA ASN A 376 -2.13 -26.89 7.14
C ASN A 376 -3.61 -26.79 7.56
N GLY A 377 -4.56 -27.06 6.65
CA GLY A 377 -5.98 -27.09 6.96
C GLY A 377 -6.57 -25.74 7.40
N GLY A 378 -6.06 -24.65 6.85
CA GLY A 378 -6.47 -23.29 7.20
C GLY A 378 -5.74 -22.70 8.42
N ASP A 379 -4.72 -23.37 8.97
CA ASP A 379 -3.86 -22.81 10.02
C ASP A 379 -2.76 -21.94 9.39
N TYR A 380 -2.77 -20.67 9.70
CA TYR A 380 -1.81 -19.67 9.22
C TYR A 380 -0.50 -19.62 10.02
N THR A 381 -0.33 -20.42 11.07
CA THR A 381 0.84 -20.36 11.97
C THR A 381 2.16 -20.44 11.21
N TYR A 382 2.32 -21.46 10.34
CA TYR A 382 3.55 -21.62 9.56
C TYR A 382 3.74 -20.52 8.51
N ALA A 383 2.64 -20.01 7.95
CA ALA A 383 2.67 -18.92 7.00
C ALA A 383 3.17 -17.61 7.65
N PHE A 384 2.75 -17.34 8.89
CA PHE A 384 3.21 -16.18 9.65
C PHE A 384 4.60 -16.34 10.27
N PHE A 385 5.14 -17.56 10.39
CA PHE A 385 6.57 -17.76 10.60
C PHE A 385 7.38 -17.17 9.43
N GLY A 386 6.87 -17.28 8.20
CA GLY A 386 7.44 -16.62 7.03
C GLY A 386 7.51 -15.11 7.16
N VAL A 387 6.51 -14.48 7.79
CA VAL A 387 6.53 -13.04 8.11
C VAL A 387 7.66 -12.69 9.07
N THR A 388 7.89 -13.51 10.09
CA THR A 388 9.00 -13.32 11.05
C THR A 388 10.36 -13.46 10.37
N ILE A 389 10.54 -14.49 9.53
CA ILE A 389 11.78 -14.71 8.76
C ILE A 389 12.03 -13.52 7.82
N ALA A 390 11.01 -13.09 7.06
CA ALA A 390 11.14 -11.96 6.14
C ALA A 390 11.45 -10.65 6.87
N SER A 391 10.85 -10.42 8.05
CA SER A 391 11.14 -9.25 8.89
C SER A 391 12.57 -9.26 9.42
N ALA A 392 13.09 -10.44 9.81
CA ALA A 392 14.48 -10.61 10.21
C ALA A 392 15.44 -10.30 9.05
N LEU A 393 15.17 -10.86 7.87
CA LEU A 393 15.98 -10.63 6.67
C LEU A 393 15.92 -9.14 6.23
N ALA A 394 14.75 -8.50 6.32
CA ALA A 394 14.60 -7.07 6.07
C ALA A 394 15.44 -6.21 7.03
N PHE A 395 15.45 -6.55 8.31
CA PHE A 395 16.29 -5.89 9.29
C PHE A 395 17.79 -6.06 8.99
N LEU A 396 18.22 -7.29 8.68
CA LEU A 396 19.62 -7.58 8.31
C LEU A 396 20.03 -6.86 7.02
N ALA A 397 19.15 -6.85 6.01
CA ALA A 397 19.39 -6.10 4.77
C ALA A 397 19.52 -4.59 5.03
N THR A 398 18.70 -4.04 5.92
CA THR A 398 18.77 -2.62 6.32
C THR A 398 20.10 -2.32 7.03
N LEU A 399 20.57 -3.22 7.91
CA LEU A 399 21.89 -3.10 8.57
C LEU A 399 23.03 -3.17 7.53
N ALA A 400 22.95 -4.07 6.58
CA ALA A 400 23.96 -4.18 5.52
C ALA A 400 24.05 -2.89 4.68
N ILE A 401 22.90 -2.30 4.29
CA ILE A 401 22.87 -1.02 3.58
C ILE A 401 23.45 0.10 4.44
N PHE A 402 23.13 0.13 5.75
CA PHE A 402 23.67 1.11 6.67
C PHE A 402 25.21 1.01 6.74
N ALA A 403 25.76 -0.20 6.83
CA ALA A 403 27.21 -0.44 6.86
C ALA A 403 27.90 -0.03 5.55
N LEU A 404 27.30 -0.38 4.40
CA LEU A 404 27.82 0.00 3.08
C LEU A 404 27.80 1.52 2.88
N HIS A 405 26.72 2.18 3.29
CA HIS A 405 26.60 3.63 3.20
C HIS A 405 27.61 4.36 4.11
N LYS A 406 27.82 3.84 5.33
CA LYS A 406 28.83 4.37 6.25
C LYS A 406 30.24 4.29 5.66
N LYS A 407 30.62 3.12 5.12
CA LYS A 407 31.93 2.90 4.48
C LYS A 407 32.15 3.82 3.27
N ARG A 408 31.09 4.07 2.47
CA ARG A 408 31.17 4.98 1.31
C ARG A 408 31.44 6.43 1.74
N LEU A 409 30.87 6.88 2.86
CA LEU A 409 31.08 8.21 3.39
C LEU A 409 32.51 8.36 3.98
N GLU A 410 33.01 7.31 4.64
CA GLU A 410 34.38 7.30 5.19
C GLU A 410 35.44 7.30 4.09
N ASN A 411 35.17 6.67 2.95
CA ASN A 411 36.10 6.65 1.81
C ASN A 411 36.03 7.95 0.95
N ALA A 412 35.05 8.81 1.17
CA ALA A 412 34.87 10.08 0.44
C ALA A 412 35.39 11.30 1.22
N LEU A 413 35.86 11.12 2.46
CA LEU A 413 36.55 12.07 3.32
C LEU A 413 38.04 11.80 3.29
#